data_a8233fff13be23c8a0bb38cade45f2e2
#
_entry.id   a8233fff13be23c8a0bb38cade45f2e2
#
_cell.length_a   1.000
_cell.length_b   1.000
_cell.length_c   1.000
_cell.angle_alpha   90.00
_cell.angle_beta   90.00
_cell.angle_gamma   90.00
#
_symmetry.space_group_name_H-M   'P 1'
#
loop_
_entity.id
_entity.type
_entity.pdbx_description
1 polymer ?
#
loop_
_entity_poly.entity_id
_entity_poly.type
_entity_poly.pdbx_seq_one_letter_code
_entity_poly.pdbx_strand_id
1 'polypeptide(L)'
;MNEMISVVIPAYNREDIIKKCIDSVLAQTYSNIEFIVVDDCSTDKTADVVDAYEDTRVRKCIRLEKNRGACYARNKGADSAEGSYIAFQDSDDIWMPEKLDRQLQFMENGKYDMVFCGMKRINHFKNKEWYFPLYTFDENGDKQKQILKENCVSTQCILIKKEAFNKVRFDEKIKKYQDWDFAIRAAEILKMGYLKESLVVAEVQENSISRKTSRYDALSVLYNKYLNIISKDNSLNAFFLKQMGDEFFKTDAKKAIPFYKKSLKKQKKLKTLIKLILCQVKRNGRMQ
;
A
#
# COMPACT_ATOMS: atom_id res chain seq x y z
N MET A 1 -17.13 -21.80 -9.46
CA MET A 1 -17.61 -21.58 -8.07
C MET A 1 -17.97 -20.12 -7.96
N ASN A 2 -19.11 -19.80 -7.37
CA ASN A 2 -19.60 -18.41 -7.28
C ASN A 2 -19.38 -17.91 -5.84
N GLU A 3 -18.11 -17.87 -5.42
CA GLU A 3 -17.71 -17.45 -4.08
C GLU A 3 -17.89 -15.94 -3.91
N MET A 4 -18.46 -15.50 -2.81
CA MET A 4 -18.67 -14.07 -2.57
C MET A 4 -17.36 -13.36 -2.20
N ILE A 5 -17.13 -12.19 -2.82
CA ILE A 5 -16.02 -11.29 -2.52
C ILE A 5 -16.55 -10.09 -1.77
N SER A 6 -16.01 -9.82 -0.58
CA SER A 6 -16.29 -8.61 0.18
C SER A 6 -15.29 -7.53 -0.20
N VAL A 7 -15.78 -6.42 -0.74
CA VAL A 7 -14.96 -5.25 -1.07
C VAL A 7 -15.02 -4.27 0.09
N VAL A 8 -13.88 -3.98 0.71
CA VAL A 8 -13.76 -3.09 1.87
C VAL A 8 -13.12 -1.77 1.47
N ILE A 9 -13.80 -0.66 1.75
CA ILE A 9 -13.33 0.70 1.46
C ILE A 9 -13.27 1.53 2.74
N PRO A 10 -12.09 1.93 3.20
CA PRO A 10 -11.96 2.94 4.22
C PRO A 10 -12.20 4.33 3.61
N ALA A 11 -13.01 5.16 4.25
CA ALA A 11 -13.29 6.51 3.81
C ALA A 11 -13.11 7.51 4.96
N TYR A 12 -12.57 8.69 4.66
CA TYR A 12 -12.50 9.83 5.57
C TYR A 12 -12.46 11.14 4.79
N ASN A 13 -13.55 11.93 4.87
CA ASN A 13 -13.74 13.18 4.13
C ASN A 13 -13.53 12.98 2.61
N ARG A 14 -14.48 12.28 1.96
CA ARG A 14 -14.42 11.84 0.56
C ARG A 14 -15.71 12.11 -0.22
N GLU A 15 -16.59 13.01 0.27
CA GLU A 15 -17.90 13.28 -0.36
C GLU A 15 -17.83 13.54 -1.86
N ASP A 16 -16.77 14.25 -2.34
CA ASP A 16 -16.62 14.65 -3.74
C ASP A 16 -16.11 13.53 -4.66
N ILE A 17 -15.45 12.51 -4.11
CA ILE A 17 -14.71 11.52 -4.93
C ILE A 17 -15.14 10.07 -4.72
N ILE A 18 -15.74 9.73 -3.56
CA ILE A 18 -16.09 8.35 -3.21
C ILE A 18 -17.07 7.72 -4.21
N LYS A 19 -17.93 8.53 -4.85
CA LYS A 19 -18.87 8.06 -5.85
C LYS A 19 -18.17 7.34 -7.00
N LYS A 20 -17.10 7.90 -7.57
CA LYS A 20 -16.35 7.28 -8.68
C LYS A 20 -15.75 5.94 -8.27
N CYS A 21 -15.25 5.85 -7.03
CA CYS A 21 -14.73 4.61 -6.46
C CYS A 21 -15.83 3.53 -6.39
N ILE A 22 -16.99 3.86 -5.79
CA ILE A 22 -18.14 2.95 -5.66
C ILE A 22 -18.63 2.50 -7.05
N ASP A 23 -18.85 3.43 -7.96
CA ASP A 23 -19.31 3.12 -9.32
C ASP A 23 -18.36 2.13 -10.03
N SER A 24 -17.04 2.26 -9.83
CA SER A 24 -16.04 1.35 -10.41
C SER A 24 -16.10 -0.07 -9.84
N VAL A 25 -16.49 -0.21 -8.57
CA VAL A 25 -16.70 -1.52 -7.94
C VAL A 25 -18.02 -2.14 -8.40
N LEU A 26 -19.08 -1.35 -8.49
CA LEU A 26 -20.38 -1.83 -8.97
C LEU A 26 -20.36 -2.23 -10.46
N ALA A 27 -19.43 -1.67 -11.25
CA ALA A 27 -19.19 -2.01 -12.64
C ALA A 27 -18.33 -3.27 -12.86
N GLN A 28 -17.96 -4.00 -11.81
CA GLN A 28 -17.16 -5.22 -11.94
C GLN A 28 -17.93 -6.31 -12.68
N THR A 29 -17.25 -7.03 -13.58
CA THR A 29 -17.81 -8.18 -14.32
C THR A 29 -18.15 -9.33 -13.38
N TYR A 30 -17.42 -9.47 -12.28
CA TYR A 30 -17.76 -10.41 -11.21
C TYR A 30 -18.87 -9.83 -10.34
N SER A 31 -20.05 -10.44 -10.38
CA SER A 31 -21.29 -9.91 -9.78
C SER A 31 -21.55 -10.32 -8.33
N ASN A 32 -20.99 -11.49 -7.89
CA ASN A 32 -21.20 -11.97 -6.52
C ASN A 32 -20.29 -11.26 -5.52
N ILE A 33 -20.60 -9.99 -5.30
CA ILE A 33 -19.87 -9.10 -4.38
C ILE A 33 -20.79 -8.50 -3.35
N GLU A 34 -20.26 -8.26 -2.16
CA GLU A 34 -20.79 -7.28 -1.22
C GLU A 34 -19.79 -6.13 -1.07
N PHE A 35 -20.30 -4.98 -0.73
CA PHE A 35 -19.55 -3.75 -0.68
C PHE A 35 -19.72 -3.08 0.68
N ILE A 36 -18.60 -2.87 1.40
CA ILE A 36 -18.58 -2.37 2.77
C ILE A 36 -17.73 -1.11 2.84
N VAL A 37 -18.37 0.03 3.05
CA VAL A 37 -17.67 1.28 3.35
C VAL A 37 -17.54 1.44 4.85
N VAL A 38 -16.35 1.77 5.33
CA VAL A 38 -16.11 2.15 6.72
C VAL A 38 -15.71 3.61 6.76
N ASP A 39 -16.63 4.44 7.22
CA ASP A 39 -16.41 5.87 7.40
C ASP A 39 -15.67 6.13 8.72
N ASP A 40 -14.44 6.58 8.62
CA ASP A 40 -13.53 6.82 9.76
C ASP A 40 -13.80 8.18 10.44
N CYS A 41 -15.08 8.43 10.78
CA CYS A 41 -15.56 9.65 11.42
C CYS A 41 -15.39 10.90 10.53
N SER A 42 -15.95 10.84 9.31
CA SER A 42 -15.98 12.00 8.40
C SER A 42 -16.80 13.15 8.99
N THR A 43 -16.41 14.37 8.65
CA THR A 43 -17.10 15.60 9.01
C THR A 43 -17.88 16.21 7.83
N ASP A 44 -17.78 15.59 6.66
CA ASP A 44 -18.49 15.92 5.44
C ASP A 44 -19.63 14.92 5.18
N LYS A 45 -20.23 14.95 3.99
CA LYS A 45 -21.35 14.07 3.61
C LYS A 45 -20.91 12.70 3.07
N THR A 46 -19.67 12.26 3.33
CA THR A 46 -19.15 10.97 2.83
C THR A 46 -20.10 9.82 3.08
N ALA A 47 -20.55 9.64 4.32
CA ALA A 47 -21.43 8.53 4.69
C ALA A 47 -22.83 8.66 4.06
N ASP A 48 -23.36 9.89 3.92
CA ASP A 48 -24.66 10.14 3.30
C ASP A 48 -24.64 9.81 1.79
N VAL A 49 -23.53 10.10 1.11
CA VAL A 49 -23.32 9.69 -0.30
C VAL A 49 -23.34 8.17 -0.44
N VAL A 50 -22.76 7.43 0.51
CA VAL A 50 -22.78 5.96 0.50
C VAL A 50 -24.17 5.41 0.77
N ASP A 51 -24.87 5.96 1.78
CA ASP A 51 -26.20 5.48 2.20
C ASP A 51 -27.30 5.81 1.15
N ALA A 52 -27.02 6.70 0.20
CA ALA A 52 -27.91 7.02 -0.91
C ALA A 52 -27.90 5.98 -2.06
N TYR A 53 -27.00 4.98 -2.03
CA TYR A 53 -27.02 3.91 -3.01
C TYR A 53 -28.16 2.92 -2.74
N GLU A 54 -28.95 2.63 -3.76
CA GLU A 54 -30.05 1.64 -3.71
C GLU A 54 -29.62 0.22 -4.14
N ASP A 55 -28.39 0.07 -4.65
CA ASP A 55 -27.84 -1.24 -5.06
C ASP A 55 -27.66 -2.15 -3.84
N THR A 56 -28.30 -3.31 -3.87
CA THR A 56 -28.32 -4.27 -2.74
C THR A 56 -26.95 -4.84 -2.37
N ARG A 57 -25.98 -4.73 -3.27
CA ARG A 57 -24.58 -5.10 -2.98
C ARG A 57 -23.89 -4.09 -2.08
N VAL A 58 -24.37 -2.84 -2.04
CA VAL A 58 -23.86 -1.79 -1.14
C VAL A 58 -24.51 -1.96 0.23
N ARG A 59 -23.73 -2.36 1.22
CA ARG A 59 -24.19 -2.37 2.60
C ARG A 59 -24.20 -0.95 3.17
N LYS A 60 -25.05 -0.70 4.17
CA LYS A 60 -25.04 0.57 4.89
C LYS A 60 -23.65 0.88 5.41
N CYS A 61 -23.26 2.17 5.32
CA CYS A 61 -21.97 2.66 5.75
C CYS A 61 -21.75 2.39 7.25
N ILE A 62 -20.62 1.77 7.59
CA ILE A 62 -20.19 1.61 9.00
C ILE A 62 -19.53 2.92 9.43
N ARG A 63 -20.24 3.71 10.27
CA ARG A 63 -19.73 4.98 10.78
C ARG A 63 -18.99 4.76 12.09
N LEU A 64 -17.72 5.17 12.17
CA LEU A 64 -16.93 5.11 13.41
C LEU A 64 -17.18 6.36 14.27
N GLU A 65 -17.18 6.19 15.59
CA GLU A 65 -17.37 7.29 16.55
C GLU A 65 -16.18 8.26 16.60
N LYS A 66 -14.99 7.82 16.19
CA LYS A 66 -13.77 8.64 16.14
C LYS A 66 -12.84 8.16 15.04
N ASN A 67 -12.03 9.07 14.51
CA ASN A 67 -11.01 8.73 13.52
C ASN A 67 -9.93 7.83 14.14
N ARG A 68 -9.77 6.62 13.58
CA ARG A 68 -8.82 5.59 14.01
C ARG A 68 -7.79 5.22 12.95
N GLY A 69 -7.94 5.78 11.75
CA GLY A 69 -7.05 5.58 10.62
C GLY A 69 -7.40 4.38 9.75
N ALA A 70 -6.88 4.39 8.54
CA ALA A 70 -7.25 3.44 7.48
C ALA A 70 -7.00 1.97 7.82
N CYS A 71 -5.97 1.64 8.63
CA CYS A 71 -5.73 0.26 9.08
C CYS A 71 -6.90 -0.27 9.93
N TYR A 72 -7.35 0.53 10.89
CA TYR A 72 -8.49 0.15 11.72
C TYR A 72 -9.77 0.02 10.89
N ALA A 73 -10.03 0.98 10.00
CA ALA A 73 -11.20 0.95 9.15
C ALA A 73 -11.21 -0.30 8.23
N ARG A 74 -10.05 -0.66 7.63
CA ARG A 74 -9.93 -1.89 6.82
C ARG A 74 -10.14 -3.15 7.66
N ASN A 75 -9.55 -3.23 8.86
CA ASN A 75 -9.75 -4.34 9.78
C ASN A 75 -11.23 -4.47 10.17
N LYS A 76 -11.89 -3.35 10.51
CA LYS A 76 -13.31 -3.31 10.88
C LYS A 76 -14.23 -3.75 9.74
N GLY A 77 -13.96 -3.28 8.51
CA GLY A 77 -14.70 -3.72 7.33
C GLY A 77 -14.52 -5.21 7.06
N ALA A 78 -13.29 -5.73 7.19
CA ALA A 78 -13.00 -7.15 7.05
C ALA A 78 -13.67 -8.02 8.11
N ASP A 79 -13.84 -7.51 9.35
CA ASP A 79 -14.60 -8.20 10.40
C ASP A 79 -16.10 -8.31 10.07
N SER A 80 -16.63 -7.33 9.34
CA SER A 80 -18.04 -7.30 8.91
C SER A 80 -18.28 -8.02 7.59
N ALA A 81 -17.22 -8.46 6.91
CA ALA A 81 -17.28 -9.15 5.63
C ALA A 81 -17.90 -10.56 5.79
N GLU A 82 -18.79 -10.95 4.85
CA GLU A 82 -19.39 -12.29 4.81
C GLU A 82 -18.78 -13.17 3.71
N GLY A 83 -18.10 -12.55 2.73
CA GLY A 83 -17.45 -13.26 1.63
C GLY A 83 -16.27 -14.11 2.06
N SER A 84 -16.01 -15.15 1.28
CA SER A 84 -14.83 -16.03 1.44
C SER A 84 -13.53 -15.33 1.08
N TYR A 85 -13.62 -14.27 0.28
CA TYR A 85 -12.50 -13.43 -0.16
C TYR A 85 -12.73 -11.99 0.25
N ILE A 86 -11.64 -11.27 0.50
CA ILE A 86 -11.63 -9.84 0.79
C ILE A 86 -10.78 -9.13 -0.25
N ALA A 87 -11.33 -8.08 -0.86
CA ALA A 87 -10.60 -7.13 -1.67
C ALA A 87 -10.64 -5.76 -0.99
N PHE A 88 -9.54 -5.02 -1.06
CA PHE A 88 -9.47 -3.68 -0.51
C PHE A 88 -9.43 -2.67 -1.64
N GLN A 89 -10.17 -1.56 -1.49
CA GLN A 89 -10.16 -0.45 -2.42
C GLN A 89 -9.91 0.85 -1.64
N ASP A 90 -9.04 1.72 -2.14
CA ASP A 90 -8.89 3.06 -1.59
C ASP A 90 -9.97 3.98 -2.20
N SER A 91 -10.54 4.85 -1.39
CA SER A 91 -11.72 5.66 -1.72
C SER A 91 -11.52 6.70 -2.83
N ASP A 92 -10.28 6.87 -3.30
CA ASP A 92 -9.84 7.81 -4.35
C ASP A 92 -9.29 7.10 -5.61
N ASP A 93 -9.38 5.76 -5.67
CA ASP A 93 -8.88 4.97 -6.81
C ASP A 93 -10.04 4.35 -7.61
N ILE A 94 -9.75 3.90 -8.84
CA ILE A 94 -10.70 3.30 -9.76
C ILE A 94 -10.22 1.91 -10.16
N TRP A 95 -11.10 0.93 -10.13
CA TRP A 95 -10.84 -0.41 -10.63
C TRP A 95 -11.24 -0.59 -12.08
N MET A 96 -10.46 -1.36 -12.83
CA MET A 96 -10.87 -1.84 -14.15
C MET A 96 -11.99 -2.89 -14.00
N PRO A 97 -12.96 -2.94 -14.94
CA PRO A 97 -14.14 -3.81 -14.79
C PRO A 97 -13.83 -5.30 -14.55
N GLU A 98 -12.75 -5.81 -15.10
CA GLU A 98 -12.40 -7.23 -15.03
C GLU A 98 -11.53 -7.61 -13.82
N LYS A 99 -11.24 -6.66 -12.93
CA LYS A 99 -10.24 -6.86 -11.87
C LYS A 99 -10.54 -8.05 -10.97
N LEU A 100 -11.74 -8.12 -10.42
CA LEU A 100 -12.08 -9.18 -9.46
C LEU A 100 -12.14 -10.55 -10.14
N ASP A 101 -12.70 -10.63 -11.33
CA ASP A 101 -12.78 -11.87 -12.09
C ASP A 101 -11.39 -12.40 -12.46
N ARG A 102 -10.52 -11.55 -13.00
CA ARG A 102 -9.14 -11.89 -13.35
C ARG A 102 -8.32 -12.33 -12.16
N GLN A 103 -8.44 -11.61 -11.03
CA GLN A 103 -7.72 -11.96 -9.81
C GLN A 103 -8.21 -13.26 -9.19
N LEU A 104 -9.53 -13.50 -9.16
CA LEU A 104 -10.08 -14.73 -8.60
C LEU A 104 -9.64 -15.95 -9.43
N GLN A 105 -9.76 -15.90 -10.76
CA GLN A 105 -9.28 -16.96 -11.64
C GLN A 105 -7.79 -17.25 -11.43
N PHE A 106 -6.96 -16.20 -11.35
CA PHE A 106 -5.52 -16.35 -11.12
C PHE A 106 -5.23 -16.97 -9.75
N MET A 107 -5.96 -16.55 -8.72
CA MET A 107 -5.83 -17.06 -7.35
C MET A 107 -6.17 -18.56 -7.27
N GLU A 108 -7.27 -18.97 -7.88
CA GLU A 108 -7.74 -20.36 -7.86
C GLU A 108 -6.78 -21.28 -8.64
N ASN A 109 -6.39 -20.87 -9.86
CA ASN A 109 -5.48 -21.64 -10.70
C ASN A 109 -4.11 -21.86 -10.03
N GLY A 110 -3.58 -20.82 -9.36
CA GLY A 110 -2.32 -20.88 -8.64
C GLY A 110 -2.43 -21.44 -7.23
N LYS A 111 -3.65 -21.66 -6.72
CA LYS A 111 -3.93 -22.03 -5.32
C LYS A 111 -3.22 -21.07 -4.35
N TYR A 112 -3.35 -19.76 -4.60
CA TYR A 112 -2.79 -18.72 -3.77
C TYR A 112 -3.69 -18.40 -2.58
N ASP A 113 -3.12 -17.91 -1.49
CA ASP A 113 -3.86 -17.37 -0.35
C ASP A 113 -4.12 -15.87 -0.51
N MET A 114 -3.24 -15.20 -1.23
CA MET A 114 -3.31 -13.79 -1.57
C MET A 114 -2.75 -13.57 -2.97
N VAL A 115 -3.42 -12.72 -3.75
CA VAL A 115 -2.89 -12.22 -5.01
C VAL A 115 -2.91 -10.70 -5.03
N PHE A 116 -2.03 -10.11 -5.82
CA PHE A 116 -2.07 -8.69 -6.10
C PHE A 116 -1.84 -8.44 -7.59
N CYS A 117 -2.39 -7.35 -8.09
CA CYS A 117 -2.23 -6.92 -9.48
C CYS A 117 -1.38 -5.66 -9.58
N GLY A 118 -1.07 -5.25 -10.79
CA GLY A 118 -0.47 -3.95 -11.08
C GLY A 118 -1.50 -2.82 -11.04
N MET A 119 -0.98 -1.58 -11.03
CA MET A 119 -1.77 -0.37 -11.18
C MET A 119 -1.10 0.63 -12.11
N LYS A 120 -1.91 1.44 -12.78
CA LYS A 120 -1.49 2.65 -13.49
C LYS A 120 -1.65 3.83 -12.54
N ARG A 121 -0.57 4.61 -12.34
CA ARG A 121 -0.60 5.85 -11.55
C ARG A 121 -0.53 7.06 -12.46
N ILE A 122 -1.42 8.03 -12.23
CA ILE A 122 -1.53 9.24 -13.04
C ILE A 122 -1.28 10.45 -12.14
N ASN A 123 -0.36 11.32 -12.56
CA ASN A 123 -0.12 12.60 -11.90
C ASN A 123 -0.43 13.72 -12.89
N HIS A 124 -1.63 14.25 -12.82
CA HIS A 124 -2.08 15.34 -13.70
C HIS A 124 -1.26 16.63 -13.54
N PHE A 125 -0.78 16.95 -12.31
CA PHE A 125 0.02 18.15 -12.04
C PHE A 125 1.40 18.14 -12.71
N LYS A 126 1.94 16.94 -12.97
CA LYS A 126 3.25 16.76 -13.59
C LYS A 126 3.17 16.19 -14.99
N ASN A 127 1.95 16.01 -15.52
CA ASN A 127 1.67 15.31 -16.77
C ASN A 127 2.50 14.02 -16.91
N LYS A 128 2.43 13.16 -15.89
CA LYS A 128 3.23 11.94 -15.81
C LYS A 128 2.38 10.74 -15.45
N GLU A 129 2.59 9.66 -16.19
CA GLU A 129 2.02 8.34 -15.91
C GLU A 129 3.13 7.32 -15.68
N TRP A 130 2.86 6.33 -14.82
CA TRP A 130 3.75 5.17 -14.63
C TRP A 130 2.98 3.98 -14.09
N TYR A 131 3.55 2.79 -14.28
CA TYR A 131 2.99 1.54 -13.78
C TYR A 131 3.66 1.14 -12.47
N PHE A 132 2.90 0.46 -11.61
CA PHE A 132 3.39 -0.08 -10.35
C PHE A 132 2.92 -1.54 -10.22
N PRO A 133 3.78 -2.45 -9.71
CA PRO A 133 5.17 -2.23 -9.32
C PRO A 133 6.09 -1.98 -10.52
N LEU A 134 7.23 -1.34 -10.25
CA LEU A 134 8.24 -1.02 -11.29
C LEU A 134 9.14 -2.21 -11.64
N TYR A 135 9.05 -3.30 -10.90
CA TYR A 135 9.87 -4.50 -11.10
C TYR A 135 9.01 -5.77 -11.07
N THR A 136 9.59 -6.85 -11.56
CA THR A 136 8.93 -8.16 -11.58
C THR A 136 9.09 -8.84 -10.22
N PHE A 137 7.97 -9.23 -9.62
CA PHE A 137 7.94 -10.07 -8.44
C PHE A 137 8.25 -11.52 -8.82
N ASP A 138 9.26 -12.12 -8.19
CA ASP A 138 9.63 -13.52 -8.41
C ASP A 138 8.92 -14.39 -7.36
N GLU A 139 7.93 -15.15 -7.81
CA GLU A 139 7.13 -16.02 -6.95
C GLU A 139 7.90 -17.20 -6.36
N ASN A 140 9.03 -17.58 -6.98
CA ASN A 140 9.88 -18.69 -6.54
C ASN A 140 11.03 -18.22 -5.63
N GLY A 141 11.27 -16.91 -5.56
CA GLY A 141 12.32 -16.33 -4.74
C GLY A 141 11.89 -16.08 -3.30
N ASP A 142 12.82 -15.54 -2.51
CA ASP A 142 12.54 -15.06 -1.15
C ASP A 142 11.64 -13.83 -1.22
N LYS A 143 10.32 -14.05 -1.11
CA LYS A 143 9.28 -13.02 -1.23
C LYS A 143 9.42 -11.93 -0.18
N GLN A 144 9.69 -12.30 1.07
CA GLN A 144 9.82 -11.34 2.16
C GLN A 144 11.02 -10.41 1.92
N LYS A 145 12.14 -10.95 1.46
CA LYS A 145 13.31 -10.16 1.11
C LYS A 145 13.08 -9.25 -0.10
N GLN A 146 12.36 -9.71 -1.12
CA GLN A 146 11.99 -8.90 -2.27
C GLN A 146 11.12 -7.72 -1.85
N ILE A 147 10.07 -7.97 -1.06
CA ILE A 147 9.14 -6.93 -0.58
C ILE A 147 9.86 -5.96 0.37
N LEU A 148 10.74 -6.44 1.26
CA LEU A 148 11.57 -5.56 2.10
C LEU A 148 12.46 -4.63 1.29
N LYS A 149 12.98 -5.09 0.15
CA LYS A 149 13.83 -4.28 -0.73
C LYS A 149 13.05 -3.23 -1.50
N GLU A 150 11.82 -3.53 -1.87
CA GLU A 150 10.96 -2.60 -2.60
C GLU A 150 9.49 -2.97 -2.39
N ASN A 151 8.67 -2.01 -1.95
CA ASN A 151 7.23 -2.25 -1.87
C ASN A 151 6.66 -2.49 -3.27
N CYS A 152 6.11 -3.68 -3.50
CA CYS A 152 5.47 -4.06 -4.76
C CYS A 152 3.96 -4.28 -4.62
N VAL A 153 3.43 -4.19 -3.39
CA VAL A 153 2.02 -4.44 -3.09
C VAL A 153 1.38 -3.14 -2.62
N SER A 154 0.33 -2.73 -3.30
CA SER A 154 -0.51 -1.62 -2.85
C SER A 154 -1.87 -2.16 -2.41
N THR A 155 -2.46 -1.58 -1.38
CA THR A 155 -3.67 -2.09 -0.72
C THR A 155 -4.81 -2.33 -1.73
N GLN A 156 -5.08 -1.38 -2.61
CA GLN A 156 -6.17 -1.45 -3.60
C GLN A 156 -5.94 -2.49 -4.71
N CYS A 157 -4.75 -3.09 -4.75
CA CYS A 157 -4.41 -4.15 -5.68
C CYS A 157 -4.61 -5.56 -5.11
N ILE A 158 -4.97 -5.71 -3.82
CA ILE A 158 -5.03 -6.98 -3.11
C ILE A 158 -6.38 -7.67 -3.30
N LEU A 159 -6.35 -9.00 -3.52
CA LEU A 159 -7.41 -9.95 -3.25
C LEU A 159 -6.84 -11.06 -2.36
N ILE A 160 -7.49 -11.38 -1.25
CA ILE A 160 -6.99 -12.33 -0.23
C ILE A 160 -8.14 -13.19 0.30
N LYS A 161 -7.88 -14.46 0.58
CA LYS A 161 -8.83 -15.31 1.32
C LYS A 161 -9.09 -14.70 2.71
N LYS A 162 -10.35 -14.69 3.15
CA LYS A 162 -10.71 -14.13 4.46
C LYS A 162 -9.96 -14.82 5.61
N GLU A 163 -9.82 -16.14 5.56
CA GLU A 163 -9.05 -16.91 6.55
C GLU A 163 -7.56 -16.54 6.58
N ALA A 164 -6.97 -16.22 5.43
CA ALA A 164 -5.59 -15.78 5.31
C ALA A 164 -5.43 -14.34 5.84
N PHE A 165 -6.39 -13.45 5.55
CA PHE A 165 -6.39 -12.09 6.09
C PHE A 165 -6.43 -12.10 7.62
N ASN A 166 -7.24 -12.97 8.23
CA ASN A 166 -7.34 -13.08 9.69
C ASN A 166 -6.01 -13.43 10.37
N LYS A 167 -5.08 -14.11 9.67
CA LYS A 167 -3.73 -14.43 10.18
C LYS A 167 -2.77 -13.25 10.12
N VAL A 168 -3.00 -12.30 9.20
CA VAL A 168 -2.05 -11.19 8.95
C VAL A 168 -2.57 -9.86 9.50
N ARG A 169 -3.77 -9.43 9.13
CA ARG A 169 -4.44 -8.16 9.45
C ARG A 169 -3.54 -6.92 9.27
N PHE A 170 -4.11 -5.74 9.15
CA PHE A 170 -3.33 -4.51 9.16
C PHE A 170 -2.87 -4.16 10.58
N ASP A 171 -1.61 -3.73 10.74
CA ASP A 171 -1.09 -3.22 12.00
C ASP A 171 -1.52 -1.75 12.19
N GLU A 172 -2.42 -1.50 13.13
CA GLU A 172 -3.01 -0.18 13.40
C GLU A 172 -2.00 0.84 13.95
N LYS A 173 -0.83 0.39 14.41
CA LYS A 173 0.26 1.26 14.84
C LYS A 173 1.05 1.85 13.67
N ILE A 174 0.93 1.28 12.48
CA ILE A 174 1.61 1.74 11.26
C ILE A 174 0.78 2.84 10.59
N LYS A 175 1.26 4.07 10.61
CA LYS A 175 0.55 5.23 10.04
C LYS A 175 0.86 5.48 8.57
N LYS A 176 1.99 4.98 8.06
CA LYS A 176 2.43 5.10 6.66
C LYS A 176 3.17 3.83 6.26
N TYR A 177 3.09 3.43 4.98
CA TYR A 177 3.57 2.14 4.49
C TYR A 177 2.83 0.95 5.10
N GLN A 178 1.54 1.11 5.32
CA GLN A 178 0.64 0.10 5.86
C GLN A 178 0.57 -1.12 4.95
N ASP A 179 0.50 -0.88 3.65
CA ASP A 179 0.55 -1.88 2.58
C ASP A 179 1.89 -2.62 2.58
N TRP A 180 2.99 -1.89 2.75
CA TRP A 180 4.33 -2.48 2.79
C TRP A 180 4.50 -3.39 4.01
N ASP A 181 4.13 -2.92 5.21
CA ASP A 181 4.15 -3.72 6.44
C ASP A 181 3.27 -4.98 6.31
N PHE A 182 2.05 -4.80 5.80
CA PHE A 182 1.12 -5.90 5.57
C PHE A 182 1.72 -6.96 4.63
N ALA A 183 2.26 -6.53 3.50
CA ALA A 183 2.85 -7.41 2.50
C ALA A 183 4.09 -8.16 3.02
N ILE A 184 4.95 -7.52 3.83
CA ILE A 184 6.12 -8.18 4.46
C ILE A 184 5.66 -9.32 5.37
N ARG A 185 4.61 -9.11 6.19
CA ARG A 185 4.08 -10.14 7.09
C ARG A 185 3.30 -11.23 6.33
N ALA A 186 2.57 -10.85 5.30
CA ALA A 186 1.88 -11.79 4.42
C ALA A 186 2.88 -12.74 3.73
N ALA A 187 4.00 -12.21 3.23
CA ALA A 187 5.01 -12.97 2.53
C ALA A 187 5.71 -14.05 3.38
N GLU A 188 5.67 -13.91 4.70
CA GLU A 188 6.24 -14.87 5.64
C GLU A 188 5.39 -16.15 5.74
N ILE A 189 4.05 -16.02 5.66
CA ILE A 189 3.15 -17.12 6.01
C ILE A 189 2.14 -17.50 4.91
N LEU A 190 2.02 -16.67 3.84
CA LEU A 190 1.03 -16.89 2.79
C LEU A 190 1.67 -17.26 1.46
N LYS A 191 0.96 -18.07 0.68
CA LYS A 191 1.28 -18.28 -0.73
C LYS A 191 0.76 -17.10 -1.53
N MET A 192 1.67 -16.24 -1.99
CA MET A 192 1.34 -15.01 -2.72
C MET A 192 1.63 -15.17 -4.21
N GLY A 193 0.74 -14.60 -5.06
CA GLY A 193 0.90 -14.51 -6.51
C GLY A 193 0.79 -13.07 -7.02
N TYR A 194 1.52 -12.75 -8.09
CA TYR A 194 1.47 -11.47 -8.78
C TYR A 194 0.84 -11.61 -10.18
N LEU A 195 -0.39 -11.10 -10.32
CA LEU A 195 -1.04 -10.98 -11.63
C LEU A 195 -0.47 -9.76 -12.35
N LYS A 196 0.32 -10.01 -13.41
CA LYS A 196 1.04 -8.98 -14.20
C LYS A 196 0.10 -8.18 -15.11
N GLU A 197 -1.01 -7.71 -14.58
CA GLU A 197 -2.00 -6.88 -15.28
C GLU A 197 -2.26 -5.61 -14.46
N SER A 198 -2.38 -4.45 -15.13
CA SER A 198 -2.69 -3.18 -14.46
C SER A 198 -4.21 -3.01 -14.40
N LEU A 199 -4.80 -3.43 -13.29
CA LEU A 199 -6.25 -3.49 -13.08
C LEU A 199 -6.78 -2.41 -12.13
N VAL A 200 -5.91 -1.47 -11.74
CA VAL A 200 -6.25 -0.31 -10.90
C VAL A 200 -5.70 0.95 -11.55
N VAL A 201 -6.45 2.03 -11.48
CA VAL A 201 -6.01 3.39 -11.82
C VAL A 201 -6.01 4.23 -10.56
N ALA A 202 -4.83 4.76 -10.18
CA ALA A 202 -4.63 5.60 -9.02
C ALA A 202 -4.22 7.01 -9.44
N GLU A 203 -5.01 8.01 -9.08
CA GLU A 203 -4.72 9.41 -9.33
C GLU A 203 -3.97 10.04 -8.16
N VAL A 204 -2.88 10.76 -8.46
CA VAL A 204 -2.10 11.45 -7.43
C VAL A 204 -2.84 12.70 -6.98
N GLN A 205 -3.37 12.68 -5.76
CA GLN A 205 -4.05 13.82 -5.14
C GLN A 205 -3.05 14.79 -4.50
N GLU A 206 -3.28 16.11 -4.61
CA GLU A 206 -2.44 17.12 -3.94
C GLU A 206 -2.49 17.00 -2.43
N ASN A 207 -3.66 16.73 -1.87
CA ASN A 207 -3.93 16.68 -0.44
C ASN A 207 -3.86 15.26 0.15
N SER A 208 -3.08 14.36 -0.46
CA SER A 208 -2.95 12.98 0.02
C SER A 208 -2.50 12.92 1.48
N ILE A 209 -3.23 12.15 2.30
CA ILE A 209 -2.95 11.91 3.73
C ILE A 209 -1.52 11.36 3.91
N SER A 210 -1.04 10.59 2.94
CA SER A 210 0.31 10.02 2.96
C SER A 210 1.44 11.07 2.97
N ARG A 211 1.17 12.34 2.59
CA ARG A 211 2.14 13.44 2.64
C ARG A 211 2.34 14.02 4.04
N LYS A 212 1.36 13.86 4.95
CA LYS A 212 1.42 14.42 6.31
C LYS A 212 2.42 13.71 7.22
N THR A 213 2.74 12.45 6.96
CA THR A 213 3.69 11.67 7.76
C THR A 213 5.08 11.73 7.15
N SER A 214 6.10 12.04 7.97
CA SER A 214 7.50 12.03 7.56
C SER A 214 7.89 10.66 6.99
N ARG A 215 8.52 10.68 5.81
CA ARG A 215 9.00 9.44 5.19
C ARG A 215 10.14 8.82 5.98
N TYR A 216 11.00 9.64 6.58
CA TYR A 216 12.06 9.18 7.47
C TYR A 216 11.50 8.41 8.67
N ASP A 217 10.48 8.98 9.36
CA ASP A 217 9.89 8.34 10.53
C ASP A 217 9.24 7.00 10.15
N ALA A 218 8.52 6.97 9.03
CA ALA A 218 7.92 5.74 8.54
C ALA A 218 8.95 4.66 8.19
N LEU A 219 10.05 5.03 7.49
CA LEU A 219 11.16 4.11 7.20
C LEU A 219 11.84 3.62 8.47
N SER A 220 11.99 4.50 9.48
CA SER A 220 12.60 4.14 10.77
C SER A 220 11.74 3.14 11.53
N VAL A 221 10.42 3.30 11.50
CA VAL A 221 9.48 2.34 12.11
C VAL A 221 9.63 0.96 11.45
N LEU A 222 9.60 0.88 10.11
CA LEU A 222 9.79 -0.38 9.38
C LEU A 222 11.17 -0.98 9.62
N TYR A 223 12.24 -0.17 9.56
CA TYR A 223 13.60 -0.64 9.82
C TYR A 223 13.73 -1.29 11.19
N ASN A 224 13.20 -0.64 12.23
CA ASN A 224 13.25 -1.16 13.59
C ASN A 224 12.38 -2.42 13.77
N LYS A 225 11.17 -2.42 13.19
CA LYS A 225 10.25 -3.57 13.24
C LYS A 225 10.86 -4.83 12.62
N TYR A 226 11.59 -4.67 11.51
CA TYR A 226 12.21 -5.79 10.78
C TYR A 226 13.73 -5.88 10.93
N LEU A 227 14.29 -5.28 12.00
CA LEU A 227 15.74 -5.23 12.23
C LEU A 227 16.37 -6.62 12.31
N ASN A 228 15.67 -7.60 12.86
CA ASN A 228 16.12 -8.99 12.96
C ASN A 228 16.37 -9.65 11.58
N ILE A 229 15.63 -9.25 10.55
CA ILE A 229 15.78 -9.72 9.16
C ILE A 229 16.80 -8.83 8.45
N ILE A 230 16.60 -7.51 8.51
CA ILE A 230 17.43 -6.52 7.80
C ILE A 230 18.89 -6.59 8.23
N SER A 231 19.18 -6.81 9.51
CA SER A 231 20.55 -6.84 10.03
C SER A 231 21.37 -8.04 9.52
N LYS A 232 20.70 -9.14 9.17
CA LYS A 232 21.32 -10.35 8.63
C LYS A 232 21.68 -10.24 7.15
N ASP A 233 21.11 -9.26 6.43
CA ASP A 233 21.39 -9.04 5.01
C ASP A 233 22.01 -7.64 4.81
N ASN A 234 23.29 -7.62 4.45
CA ASN A 234 24.01 -6.39 4.22
C ASN A 234 23.43 -5.53 3.09
N SER A 235 22.81 -6.16 2.06
CA SER A 235 22.18 -5.44 0.95
C SER A 235 20.90 -4.73 1.39
N LEU A 236 20.03 -5.42 2.16
CA LEU A 236 18.82 -4.82 2.74
C LEU A 236 19.19 -3.70 3.74
N ASN A 237 20.16 -3.96 4.61
CA ASN A 237 20.60 -2.98 5.59
C ASN A 237 21.15 -1.71 4.91
N ALA A 238 22.00 -1.89 3.89
CA ALA A 238 22.52 -0.78 3.10
C ALA A 238 21.40 -0.02 2.37
N PHE A 239 20.37 -0.72 1.86
CA PHE A 239 19.23 -0.12 1.20
C PHE A 239 18.44 0.78 2.15
N PHE A 240 18.01 0.29 3.32
CA PHE A 240 17.26 1.10 4.30
C PHE A 240 18.04 2.31 4.79
N LEU A 241 19.31 2.11 5.16
CA LEU A 241 20.19 3.21 5.58
C LEU A 241 20.33 4.28 4.49
N LYS A 242 20.49 3.85 3.22
CA LYS A 242 20.53 4.79 2.10
C LYS A 242 19.22 5.56 1.94
N GLN A 243 18.07 4.87 2.01
CA GLN A 243 16.75 5.52 1.91
C GLN A 243 16.55 6.57 3.01
N MET A 244 16.95 6.27 4.27
CA MET A 244 16.92 7.24 5.37
C MET A 244 17.82 8.45 5.09
N GLY A 245 19.01 8.23 4.53
CA GLY A 245 19.91 9.30 4.14
C GLY A 245 19.34 10.17 3.02
N ASP A 246 18.62 9.55 2.06
CA ASP A 246 18.00 10.24 0.94
C ASP A 246 16.94 11.26 1.37
N GLU A 247 16.27 11.05 2.51
CA GLU A 247 15.29 11.99 3.07
C GLU A 247 15.94 13.31 3.51
N PHE A 248 17.19 13.27 3.96
CA PHE A 248 17.93 14.43 4.39
C PHE A 248 18.84 15.02 3.30
N PHE A 249 19.02 14.35 2.16
CA PHE A 249 19.99 14.73 1.13
C PHE A 249 19.81 16.17 0.61
N LYS A 250 18.58 16.63 0.47
CA LYS A 250 18.26 17.97 -0.06
C LYS A 250 18.13 19.02 1.06
N THR A 251 17.69 18.63 2.23
CA THR A 251 17.29 19.52 3.32
C THR A 251 18.36 19.68 4.40
N ASP A 252 19.07 18.60 4.75
CA ASP A 252 20.09 18.60 5.81
C ASP A 252 21.21 17.59 5.51
N ALA A 253 22.21 18.06 4.78
CA ALA A 253 23.35 17.21 4.41
C ALA A 253 24.13 16.66 5.65
N LYS A 254 24.13 17.36 6.78
CA LYS A 254 24.80 16.89 8.01
C LYS A 254 24.11 15.64 8.54
N LYS A 255 22.77 15.60 8.53
CA LYS A 255 21.99 14.43 8.94
C LYS A 255 22.07 13.27 7.94
N ALA A 256 22.24 13.52 6.65
CA ALA A 256 22.38 12.50 5.63
C ALA A 256 23.70 11.71 5.70
N ILE A 257 24.82 12.39 6.01
CA ILE A 257 26.19 11.83 6.02
C ILE A 257 26.31 10.53 6.83
N PRO A 258 25.88 10.44 8.10
CA PRO A 258 26.03 9.22 8.89
C PRO A 258 25.29 8.03 8.30
N PHE A 259 24.13 8.22 7.67
CA PHE A 259 23.37 7.16 7.03
C PHE A 259 24.11 6.61 5.80
N TYR A 260 24.65 7.48 4.93
CA TYR A 260 25.43 7.04 3.76
C TYR A 260 26.73 6.33 4.18
N LYS A 261 27.43 6.81 5.21
CA LYS A 261 28.62 6.12 5.76
C LYS A 261 28.27 4.72 6.26
N LYS A 262 27.18 4.58 7.05
CA LYS A 262 26.71 3.28 7.54
C LYS A 262 26.29 2.37 6.39
N SER A 263 25.57 2.89 5.38
CA SER A 263 25.16 2.15 4.19
C SER A 263 26.37 1.60 3.42
N LEU A 264 27.39 2.43 3.19
CA LEU A 264 28.63 2.04 2.47
C LEU A 264 29.46 1.00 3.24
N LYS A 265 29.42 1.00 4.57
CA LYS A 265 30.04 -0.05 5.39
C LYS A 265 29.36 -1.41 5.19
N LYS A 266 28.06 -1.42 4.92
CA LYS A 266 27.29 -2.65 4.65
C LYS A 266 27.42 -3.12 3.20
N GLN A 267 27.36 -2.19 2.24
CA GLN A 267 27.53 -2.49 0.83
C GLN A 267 28.10 -1.26 0.09
N LYS A 268 29.21 -1.46 -0.59
CA LYS A 268 29.87 -0.41 -1.40
C LYS A 268 29.06 -0.21 -2.71
N LYS A 269 28.26 0.86 -2.78
CA LYS A 269 27.50 1.26 -3.98
C LYS A 269 27.93 2.64 -4.45
N LEU A 270 28.33 2.75 -5.72
CA LEU A 270 28.80 4.00 -6.33
C LEU A 270 27.79 5.14 -6.15
N LYS A 271 26.50 4.89 -6.40
CA LYS A 271 25.44 5.90 -6.19
C LYS A 271 25.38 6.44 -4.76
N THR A 272 25.65 5.61 -3.76
CA THR A 272 25.69 6.04 -2.33
C THR A 272 26.95 6.84 -2.05
N LEU A 273 28.08 6.46 -2.62
CA LEU A 273 29.36 7.18 -2.48
C LEU A 273 29.25 8.58 -3.08
N ILE A 274 28.70 8.71 -4.29
CA ILE A 274 28.48 10.02 -4.94
C ILE A 274 27.60 10.91 -4.04
N LYS A 275 26.50 10.39 -3.48
CA LYS A 275 25.65 11.17 -2.57
C LYS A 275 26.38 11.60 -1.30
N LEU A 276 27.21 10.73 -0.73
CA LEU A 276 28.06 11.08 0.43
C LEU A 276 29.02 12.23 0.10
N ILE A 277 29.72 12.16 -1.01
CA ILE A 277 30.65 13.21 -1.47
C ILE A 277 29.90 14.54 -1.66
N LEU A 278 28.75 14.51 -2.36
CA LEU A 278 27.91 15.70 -2.56
C LEU A 278 27.45 16.33 -1.24
N CYS A 279 27.10 15.51 -0.23
CA CYS A 279 26.76 16.01 1.12
C CYS A 279 27.96 16.66 1.82
N GLN A 280 29.17 16.11 1.66
CA GLN A 280 30.39 16.66 2.26
C GLN A 280 30.76 18.01 1.63
N VAL A 281 30.65 18.12 0.29
CA VAL A 281 30.86 19.39 -0.43
C VAL A 281 29.85 20.45 0.03
N LYS A 282 28.55 20.12 0.07
CA LYS A 282 27.50 21.03 0.57
C LYS A 282 27.75 21.49 2.01
N ARG A 283 28.25 20.60 2.86
CA ARG A 283 28.60 20.93 4.26
C ARG A 283 29.72 21.96 4.31
N ASN A 284 30.77 21.78 3.50
CA ASN A 284 31.95 22.65 3.51
C ASN A 284 31.70 23.99 2.83
N GLY A 285 30.88 24.04 1.76
CA GLY A 285 30.55 25.28 1.07
C GLY A 285 29.54 26.20 1.79
N ARG A 286 28.92 25.76 2.88
CA ARG A 286 28.10 26.61 3.77
C ARG A 286 28.88 27.25 4.92
N MET A 287 30.18 27.06 4.95
CA MET A 287 31.10 27.73 5.91
C MET A 287 31.84 28.92 5.29
N GLN A 288 31.44 29.35 4.08
CA GLN A 288 31.74 30.63 3.47
C GLN A 288 30.43 31.41 3.34
#